data_1aba9aa2e59d925d17bc75234fb0ea3f
#
_entry.id   1aba9aa2e59d925d17bc75234fb0ea3f
#
_cell.length_a   1.000
_cell.length_b   1.000
_cell.length_c   1.000
_cell.angle_alpha   90.00
_cell.angle_beta   90.00
_cell.angle_gamma   90.00
#
_symmetry.space_group_name_H-M   'P 1'
#
loop_
_entity.id
_entity.type
_entity.pdbx_description
1 polymer ?
#
loop_
_entity_poly.entity_id
_entity_poly.type
_entity_poly.pdbx_seq_one_letter_code
_entity_poly.pdbx_strand_id
1 'polypeptide(L)'
;MIFKVILFTYVLINSFQITDIEGVWVTQDDETGKNKSEILLYKNDGRLYGKILNLLLEEDKGKKCINCKGGNKNLLIEGMTIVEDLKLNGKTWEEGTILDPKSGKIYSCYITFEGTNTLKVRGYIGFSLLGRTQKWIRKN
;
A
#
# COMPACT_ATOMS: atom_id res chain seq x y z
N MET A 1 4.61 -58.27 30.37
CA MET A 1 5.02 -56.85 30.27
C MET A 1 4.40 -56.27 29.03
N ILE A 2 3.48 -55.35 29.20
CA ILE A 2 2.84 -54.66 28.05
C ILE A 2 3.53 -53.31 27.94
N PHE A 3 4.34 -53.13 26.88
CA PHE A 3 4.89 -51.82 26.55
C PHE A 3 3.80 -50.96 25.90
N LYS A 4 3.28 -49.95 26.57
CA LYS A 4 2.45 -48.90 25.98
C LYS A 4 3.35 -47.99 25.16
N VAL A 5 3.33 -48.14 23.84
CA VAL A 5 3.91 -47.17 22.93
C VAL A 5 2.97 -45.96 22.90
N ILE A 6 3.35 -44.87 23.56
CA ILE A 6 2.65 -43.60 23.45
C ILE A 6 3.12 -42.93 22.17
N LEU A 7 2.30 -43.02 21.12
CA LEU A 7 2.52 -42.28 19.89
C LEU A 7 2.19 -40.79 20.14
N PHE A 8 3.23 -39.99 20.28
CA PHE A 8 3.07 -38.54 20.24
C PHE A 8 2.84 -38.11 18.80
N THR A 9 1.58 -37.90 18.44
CA THR A 9 1.24 -37.22 17.18
C THR A 9 1.57 -35.74 17.34
N TYR A 10 2.68 -35.32 16.74
CA TYR A 10 2.98 -33.90 16.54
C TYR A 10 1.99 -33.35 15.55
N VAL A 11 0.98 -32.65 16.02
CA VAL A 11 0.13 -31.84 15.17
C VAL A 11 0.93 -30.60 14.80
N LEU A 12 1.49 -30.59 13.60
CA LEU A 12 2.05 -29.39 13.00
C LEU A 12 0.89 -28.42 12.74
N ILE A 13 0.67 -27.50 13.67
CA ILE A 13 -0.21 -26.37 13.46
C ILE A 13 0.53 -25.45 12.49
N ASN A 14 0.27 -25.62 11.19
CA ASN A 14 0.62 -24.61 10.21
C ASN A 14 -0.26 -23.41 10.51
N SER A 15 0.27 -22.44 11.25
CA SER A 15 -0.33 -21.13 11.34
C SER A 15 -0.23 -20.49 9.96
N PHE A 16 -1.30 -20.57 9.19
CA PHE A 16 -1.48 -19.74 8.00
C PHE A 16 -1.53 -18.29 8.49
N GLN A 17 -0.41 -17.60 8.41
CA GLN A 17 -0.40 -16.15 8.54
C GLN A 17 -1.06 -15.59 7.28
N ILE A 18 -2.34 -15.27 7.38
CA ILE A 18 -3.04 -14.53 6.34
C ILE A 18 -2.46 -13.12 6.35
N THR A 19 -1.61 -12.83 5.36
CA THR A 19 -1.03 -11.51 5.18
C THR A 19 -2.06 -10.64 4.48
N ASP A 20 -2.86 -9.89 5.24
CA ASP A 20 -3.86 -8.97 4.70
C ASP A 20 -3.20 -7.64 4.31
N ILE A 21 -3.43 -7.21 3.07
CA ILE A 21 -2.96 -5.92 2.58
C ILE A 21 -3.80 -4.76 3.11
N GLU A 22 -5.03 -5.01 3.55
CA GLU A 22 -5.88 -3.98 4.14
C GLU A 22 -5.28 -3.47 5.46
N GLY A 23 -5.43 -2.19 5.69
CA GLY A 23 -4.95 -1.54 6.90
C GLY A 23 -4.15 -0.28 6.59
N VAL A 24 -3.49 0.24 7.62
CA VAL A 24 -2.75 1.49 7.52
C VAL A 24 -1.27 1.23 7.27
N TRP A 25 -0.73 1.94 6.30
CA TRP A 25 0.65 1.87 5.87
C TRP A 25 1.30 3.24 5.93
N VAL A 26 2.56 3.29 6.36
CA VAL A 26 3.34 4.52 6.47
C VAL A 26 4.24 4.66 5.26
N THR A 27 4.16 5.81 4.58
CA THR A 27 5.08 6.18 3.52
C THR A 27 6.22 7.01 4.07
N GLN A 28 7.35 6.99 3.39
CA GLN A 28 8.52 7.77 3.75
C GLN A 28 8.85 8.77 2.65
N ASP A 29 9.39 9.92 3.06
CA ASP A 29 9.94 10.88 2.11
C ASP A 29 11.22 10.34 1.48
N ASP A 30 11.30 10.37 0.15
CA ASP A 30 12.41 9.77 -0.60
C ASP A 30 13.74 10.48 -0.37
N GLU A 31 13.71 11.78 -0.02
CA GLU A 31 14.91 12.58 0.19
C GLU A 31 15.41 12.51 1.63
N THR A 32 14.50 12.57 2.58
CA THR A 32 14.84 12.68 4.01
C THR A 32 14.71 11.39 4.78
N GLY A 33 13.97 10.40 4.26
CA GLY A 33 13.62 9.17 4.96
C GLY A 33 12.61 9.35 6.10
N LYS A 34 12.10 10.56 6.32
CA LYS A 34 11.09 10.81 7.35
C LYS A 34 9.74 10.20 6.96
N ASN A 35 8.98 9.77 7.95
CA ASN A 35 7.61 9.34 7.75
C ASN A 35 6.78 10.50 7.21
N LYS A 36 6.14 10.30 6.06
CA LYS A 36 5.49 11.36 5.30
C LYS A 36 3.97 11.33 5.41
N SER A 37 3.38 10.16 5.28
CA SER A 37 1.93 10.00 5.32
C SER A 37 1.51 8.62 5.79
N GLU A 38 0.26 8.52 6.21
CA GLU A 38 -0.40 7.27 6.51
C GLU A 38 -1.46 7.03 5.44
N ILE A 39 -1.41 5.85 4.82
CA ILE A 39 -2.32 5.43 3.76
C ILE A 39 -3.18 4.28 4.26
N LEU A 40 -4.50 4.41 4.12
CA LEU A 40 -5.42 3.31 4.32
C LEU A 40 -5.60 2.56 3.01
N LEU A 41 -5.15 1.30 2.97
CA LEU A 41 -5.50 0.38 1.89
C LEU A 41 -6.76 -0.40 2.27
N TYR A 42 -7.71 -0.46 1.35
CA TYR A 42 -8.98 -1.16 1.54
C TYR A 42 -9.48 -1.77 0.24
N LYS A 43 -10.24 -2.84 0.35
CA LYS A 43 -10.87 -3.50 -0.79
C LYS A 43 -12.31 -3.01 -0.96
N ASN A 44 -12.72 -2.83 -2.20
CA ASN A 44 -14.08 -2.57 -2.60
C ASN A 44 -14.37 -3.35 -3.89
N ASP A 45 -15.39 -4.21 -3.86
CA ASP A 45 -15.73 -5.11 -4.98
C ASP A 45 -14.52 -5.91 -5.51
N GLY A 46 -13.68 -6.40 -4.60
CA GLY A 46 -12.49 -7.18 -4.94
C GLY A 46 -11.32 -6.38 -5.53
N ARG A 47 -11.46 -5.06 -5.63
CA ARG A 47 -10.40 -4.14 -6.08
C ARG A 47 -9.76 -3.43 -4.90
N LEU A 48 -8.49 -3.11 -5.02
CA LEU A 48 -7.75 -2.40 -3.99
C LEU A 48 -7.73 -0.90 -4.27
N TYR A 49 -8.03 -0.15 -3.22
CA TYR A 49 -8.00 1.31 -3.16
C TYR A 49 -7.13 1.77 -2.00
N GLY A 50 -6.62 2.98 -2.09
CA GLY A 50 -5.85 3.60 -1.02
C GLY A 50 -6.13 5.09 -0.90
N LYS A 51 -6.34 5.55 0.33
CA LYS A 51 -6.54 6.97 0.61
C LYS A 51 -5.56 7.47 1.67
N ILE A 52 -5.18 8.72 1.54
CA ILE A 52 -4.34 9.40 2.53
C ILE A 52 -5.19 9.68 3.76
N LEU A 53 -4.87 9.04 4.89
CA LEU A 53 -5.52 9.31 6.17
C LEU A 53 -4.92 10.54 6.85
N ASN A 54 -3.60 10.59 6.93
CA ASN A 54 -2.87 11.63 7.64
C ASN A 54 -1.63 12.04 6.87
N LEU A 55 -1.34 13.33 6.84
CA LEU A 55 -0.05 13.88 6.47
C LEU A 55 0.76 14.11 7.75
N LEU A 56 1.98 13.57 7.80
CA LEU A 56 2.79 13.54 9.01
C LEU A 56 3.81 14.67 9.11
N LEU A 57 4.13 15.32 7.98
CA LEU A 57 5.02 16.48 7.96
C LEU A 57 4.22 17.76 8.14
N GLU A 58 4.63 18.61 9.09
CA GLU A 58 3.92 19.85 9.38
C GLU A 58 3.77 20.78 8.16
N GLU A 59 4.81 20.82 7.32
CA GLU A 59 4.80 21.62 6.08
C GLU A 59 3.78 21.15 5.03
N ASP A 60 3.30 19.91 5.14
CA ASP A 60 2.34 19.34 4.19
C ASP A 60 0.88 19.46 4.66
N LYS A 61 0.66 19.69 5.94
CA LYS A 61 -0.68 19.77 6.51
C LYS A 61 -1.47 20.93 5.92
N GLY A 62 -2.71 20.64 5.54
CA GLY A 62 -3.61 21.63 4.96
C GLY A 62 -3.37 21.92 3.47
N LYS A 63 -2.38 21.27 2.84
CA LYS A 63 -2.13 21.43 1.40
C LYS A 63 -3.24 20.82 0.57
N LYS A 64 -3.48 21.45 -0.56
CA LYS A 64 -4.43 21.04 -1.59
C LYS A 64 -3.70 20.55 -2.83
N CYS A 65 -4.34 19.66 -3.58
CA CYS A 65 -3.80 19.21 -4.86
C CYS A 65 -4.02 20.27 -5.95
N ILE A 66 -3.19 21.27 -5.98
CA ILE A 66 -3.30 22.39 -6.93
C ILE A 66 -2.95 21.97 -8.37
N ASN A 67 -2.14 20.93 -8.52
CA ASN A 67 -1.72 20.41 -9.83
C ASN A 67 -2.59 19.24 -10.31
N CYS A 68 -3.54 18.78 -9.52
CA CYS A 68 -4.50 17.77 -9.93
C CYS A 68 -5.46 18.30 -11.00
N LYS A 69 -6.05 17.36 -11.74
CA LYS A 69 -7.04 17.66 -12.78
C LYS A 69 -8.42 17.15 -12.38
N GLY A 70 -9.45 17.69 -13.01
CA GLY A 70 -10.83 17.26 -12.82
C GLY A 70 -11.32 17.45 -11.39
N GLY A 71 -12.05 16.47 -10.86
CA GLY A 71 -12.63 16.53 -9.54
C GLY A 71 -11.65 16.58 -8.38
N ASN A 72 -10.38 16.20 -8.62
CA ASN A 72 -9.33 16.22 -7.59
C ASN A 72 -8.65 17.58 -7.46
N LYS A 73 -8.86 18.49 -8.43
CA LYS A 73 -8.22 19.80 -8.40
C LYS A 73 -8.66 20.59 -7.17
N ASN A 74 -7.68 21.09 -6.43
CA ASN A 74 -7.87 21.87 -5.22
C ASN A 74 -8.54 21.13 -4.05
N LEU A 75 -8.69 19.81 -4.12
CA LEU A 75 -9.08 19.03 -2.95
C LEU A 75 -7.93 19.00 -1.94
N LEU A 76 -8.29 18.91 -0.66
CA LEU A 76 -7.32 18.62 0.38
C LEU A 76 -6.61 17.28 0.06
N ILE A 77 -5.30 17.26 0.18
CA ILE A 77 -4.52 16.04 -0.02
C ILE A 77 -4.86 15.02 1.08
N GLU A 78 -5.01 15.48 2.31
CA GLU A 78 -5.48 14.61 3.39
C GLU A 78 -6.94 14.20 3.15
N GLY A 79 -7.18 12.89 3.15
CA GLY A 79 -8.47 12.28 2.80
C GLY A 79 -8.61 11.87 1.33
N MET A 80 -7.66 12.25 0.48
CA MET A 80 -7.72 11.98 -0.96
C MET A 80 -7.44 10.51 -1.29
N THR A 81 -8.22 9.94 -2.19
CA THR A 81 -7.93 8.63 -2.78
C THR A 81 -6.79 8.76 -3.78
N ILE A 82 -5.71 8.02 -3.56
CA ILE A 82 -4.53 8.05 -4.43
C ILE A 82 -4.26 6.73 -5.15
N VAL A 83 -4.66 5.60 -4.57
CA VAL A 83 -4.57 4.29 -5.23
C VAL A 83 -5.96 3.88 -5.67
N GLU A 84 -6.10 3.50 -6.93
CA GLU A 84 -7.39 3.15 -7.50
C GLU A 84 -7.33 1.88 -8.32
N ASP A 85 -8.31 1.03 -8.10
CA ASP A 85 -8.75 -0.03 -8.99
C ASP A 85 -7.71 -1.11 -9.29
N LEU A 86 -6.83 -1.44 -8.33
CA LEU A 86 -5.88 -2.52 -8.50
C LEU A 86 -6.57 -3.89 -8.41
N LYS A 87 -6.19 -4.78 -9.31
CA LYS A 87 -6.62 -6.17 -9.37
C LYS A 87 -5.57 -7.09 -8.77
N LEU A 88 -6.01 -8.09 -8.03
CA LEU A 88 -5.13 -9.16 -7.58
C LEU A 88 -4.88 -10.16 -8.71
N ASN A 89 -3.60 -10.32 -9.05
CA ASN A 89 -3.10 -11.34 -9.96
C ASN A 89 -1.99 -12.14 -9.24
N GLY A 90 -2.34 -13.34 -8.78
CA GLY A 90 -1.42 -14.11 -7.94
C GLY A 90 -1.16 -13.40 -6.61
N LYS A 91 0.05 -12.89 -6.43
CA LYS A 91 0.48 -12.15 -5.23
C LYS A 91 0.66 -10.66 -5.46
N THR A 92 0.34 -10.17 -6.65
CA THR A 92 0.55 -8.78 -7.04
C THR A 92 -0.78 -8.10 -7.30
N TRP A 93 -0.97 -6.94 -6.70
CA TRP A 93 -2.06 -6.02 -7.01
C TRP A 93 -1.61 -5.10 -8.13
N GLU A 94 -2.30 -5.12 -9.28
CA GLU A 94 -1.86 -4.47 -10.50
C GLU A 94 -3.02 -3.97 -11.37
N GLU A 95 -2.72 -3.39 -12.52
CA GLU A 95 -3.70 -2.87 -13.50
C GLU A 95 -4.59 -1.73 -12.97
N GLY A 96 -4.05 -0.94 -12.06
CA GLY A 96 -4.69 0.26 -11.57
C GLY A 96 -3.73 1.43 -11.58
N THR A 97 -4.06 2.46 -10.83
CA THR A 97 -3.33 3.73 -10.85
C THR A 97 -2.94 4.21 -9.47
N ILE A 98 -1.92 5.07 -9.44
CA ILE A 98 -1.54 5.85 -8.28
C ILE A 98 -1.37 7.31 -8.66
N LEU A 99 -1.95 8.20 -7.86
CA LEU A 99 -1.85 9.65 -8.00
C LEU A 99 -0.71 10.17 -7.14
N ASP A 100 0.18 10.97 -7.71
CA ASP A 100 1.10 11.80 -6.96
C ASP A 100 0.45 13.17 -6.71
N PRO A 101 0.01 13.47 -5.48
CA PRO A 101 -0.70 14.72 -5.23
C PRO A 101 0.18 15.96 -5.32
N LYS A 102 1.51 15.82 -5.24
CA LYS A 102 2.43 16.94 -5.40
C LYS A 102 2.51 17.43 -6.85
N SER A 103 2.62 16.50 -7.79
CA SER A 103 2.70 16.82 -9.23
C SER A 103 1.35 16.81 -9.94
N GLY A 104 0.33 16.18 -9.34
CA GLY A 104 -0.95 15.93 -9.98
C GLY A 104 -0.93 14.83 -11.03
N LYS A 105 0.20 14.14 -11.20
CA LYS A 105 0.36 13.08 -12.20
C LYS A 105 -0.21 11.76 -11.71
N ILE A 106 -0.80 11.02 -12.65
CA ILE A 106 -1.33 9.69 -12.44
C ILE A 106 -0.42 8.68 -13.15
N TYR A 107 -0.02 7.65 -12.40
CA TYR A 107 0.86 6.59 -12.89
C TYR A 107 0.12 5.26 -12.88
N SER A 108 0.50 4.35 -13.76
CA SER A 108 0.19 2.94 -13.59
C SER A 108 0.85 2.44 -12.32
N CYS A 109 0.22 1.47 -11.63
CA CYS A 109 0.69 1.06 -10.32
C CYS A 109 0.61 -0.45 -10.15
N TYR A 110 1.60 -1.00 -9.47
CA TYR A 110 1.46 -2.30 -8.84
C TYR A 110 1.98 -2.28 -7.40
N ILE A 111 1.39 -3.13 -6.57
CA ILE A 111 1.76 -3.30 -5.17
C ILE A 111 1.95 -4.79 -4.88
N THR A 112 3.05 -5.13 -4.24
CA THR A 112 3.33 -6.48 -3.78
C THR A 112 3.98 -6.45 -2.40
N PHE A 113 3.87 -7.55 -1.66
CA PHE A 113 4.54 -7.68 -0.37
C PHE A 113 6.04 -7.92 -0.54
N GLU A 114 6.83 -7.31 0.34
CA GLU A 114 8.20 -7.68 0.65
C GLU A 114 8.26 -8.13 2.12
N GLY A 115 8.09 -9.44 2.36
CA GLY A 115 7.83 -9.94 3.71
C GLY A 115 6.39 -9.67 4.15
N THR A 116 6.14 -9.54 5.47
CA THR A 116 4.78 -9.40 6.03
C THR A 116 4.38 -7.96 6.35
N ASN A 117 5.37 -7.09 6.59
CA ASN A 117 5.13 -5.73 7.11
C ASN A 117 5.64 -4.62 6.18
N THR A 118 6.06 -4.97 4.98
CA THR A 118 6.54 -4.01 3.98
C THR A 118 5.87 -4.28 2.64
N LEU A 119 5.44 -3.20 1.99
CA LEU A 119 4.95 -3.24 0.61
C LEU A 119 5.96 -2.57 -0.32
N LYS A 120 6.14 -3.19 -1.46
CA LYS A 120 6.76 -2.57 -2.63
C LYS A 120 5.65 -1.94 -3.45
N VAL A 121 5.69 -0.62 -3.61
CA VAL A 121 4.74 0.15 -4.40
C VAL A 121 5.48 0.78 -5.56
N ARG A 122 5.09 0.42 -6.78
CA ARG A 122 5.72 0.95 -7.99
C ARG A 122 4.73 1.70 -8.85
N GLY A 123 5.03 2.98 -9.06
CA GLY A 123 4.36 3.82 -10.04
C GLY A 123 5.21 3.96 -11.30
N TYR A 124 4.62 3.82 -12.49
CA TYR A 124 5.35 3.87 -13.74
C TYR A 124 4.49 4.41 -14.88
N ILE A 125 5.15 4.86 -15.95
CA ILE A 125 4.52 5.34 -17.18
C ILE A 125 4.94 4.42 -18.33
N GLY A 126 3.96 3.87 -19.06
CA GLY A 126 4.19 2.98 -20.19
C GLY A 126 4.72 1.61 -19.76
N PHE A 127 6.05 1.50 -19.58
CA PHE A 127 6.69 0.25 -19.14
C PHE A 127 7.07 0.32 -17.67
N SER A 128 6.98 -0.82 -16.97
CA SER A 128 7.34 -0.90 -15.56
C SER A 128 8.80 -0.54 -15.23
N LEU A 129 9.67 -0.48 -16.25
CA LEU A 129 11.05 -0.02 -16.11
C LEU A 129 11.17 1.50 -15.96
N LEU A 130 10.19 2.27 -16.45
CA LEU A 130 10.15 3.73 -16.35
C LEU A 130 9.25 4.16 -15.20
N GLY A 131 9.81 4.20 -14.01
CA GLY A 131 9.01 4.55 -12.85
C GLY A 131 9.84 4.68 -11.59
N ARG A 132 9.14 4.77 -10.47
CA ARG A 132 9.71 4.91 -9.13
C ARG A 132 9.11 3.88 -8.17
N THR A 133 9.98 3.27 -7.38
CA THR A 133 9.58 2.33 -6.34
C THR A 133 9.64 3.01 -4.98
N GLN A 134 8.59 2.83 -4.19
CA GLN A 134 8.55 3.19 -2.78
C GLN A 134 8.32 1.93 -1.94
N LYS A 135 8.77 2.00 -0.69
CA LYS A 135 8.45 0.99 0.32
C LYS A 135 7.51 1.62 1.34
N TRP A 136 6.38 0.97 1.56
CA TRP A 136 5.43 1.35 2.59
C TRP A 136 5.51 0.36 3.73
N ILE A 137 5.52 0.87 4.95
CA ILE A 137 5.71 0.06 6.16
C ILE A 137 4.39 -0.02 6.91
N ARG A 138 4.01 -1.23 7.33
CA ARG A 138 2.78 -1.42 8.10
C ARG A 138 2.84 -0.59 9.38
N LYS A 139 1.78 0.17 9.63
CA LYS A 139 1.62 0.88 10.90
C LYS A 139 1.27 -0.11 12.00
N ASN A 140 2.03 -0.09 13.08
CA ASN A 140 1.77 -0.88 14.28
C ASN A 140 0.76 -0.19 15.18
#